data_4f12884a1b67909a90e6142a9a342a1d
#
_entry.id   4f12884a1b67909a90e6142a9a342a1d
#
_cell.length_a   1.000
_cell.length_b   1.000
_cell.length_c   1.000
_cell.angle_alpha   90.00
_cell.angle_beta   90.00
_cell.angle_gamma   90.00
#
_symmetry.space_group_name_H-M   'P 1'
#
loop_
_entity.id
_entity.type
_entity.pdbx_description
1 polymer ?
#
loop_
_entity_poly.entity_id
_entity_poly.type
_entity_poly.pdbx_seq_one_letter_code
_entity_poly.pdbx_strand_id
1 'polypeptide(L)'
;LKGVKSQANGDVPTEDYGYVKISVKKDCTKISIDYYIESTGDYANCVKVSKDGTVTVIASNKAVTNKVLANEEITDVKAGDVIYLYANKAKRLKITGEDAIKVTGAFKYIAAPDATKSVVTATNSAEDATKVTVDVKDLAVNEKGPDVYYLLQRAKVAYGSDATPDWTKAEEVSTYTGKETSFTYEDTLSKSGTYYYRVVGKGVAANDSEGTATTAGVSYEADVKVSVTGDVNKLTATWADIETATSYNVYVYKNTEACPSTPTKTISTEEIAAFKEAKTDISYTAEGLTAGVKYNVKVDAVREAGVKSGEVVTVRVLEDIDTSKAITGMKLVNQESTL
;
A
#
# COMPACT_ATOMS: atom_id res chain seq x y z
N LEU A 1 27.07 -15.14 1.89
CA LEU A 1 27.13 -13.81 1.28
C LEU A 1 27.79 -13.92 -0.11
N LYS A 2 27.03 -14.39 -1.11
CA LYS A 2 27.52 -14.55 -2.48
C LYS A 2 27.14 -13.29 -3.27
N GLY A 3 28.11 -12.58 -3.84
CA GLY A 3 27.83 -11.44 -4.72
C GLY A 3 27.87 -10.05 -4.09
N VAL A 4 28.44 -9.91 -2.91
CA VAL A 4 28.62 -8.61 -2.26
C VAL A 4 29.82 -7.91 -2.89
N LYS A 5 29.65 -6.70 -3.41
CA LYS A 5 30.78 -5.83 -3.70
C LYS A 5 31.48 -5.51 -2.38
N SER A 6 32.79 -5.66 -2.30
CA SER A 6 33.55 -5.20 -1.15
C SER A 6 33.50 -3.69 -1.11
N GLN A 7 32.91 -3.12 -0.06
CA GLN A 7 33.08 -1.70 0.21
C GLN A 7 34.51 -1.46 0.66
N ALA A 8 35.17 -0.52 0.08
CA ALA A 8 36.56 -0.23 0.43
C ALA A 8 36.63 0.42 1.83
N ASN A 9 37.61 -0.03 2.61
CA ASN A 9 38.26 0.75 3.67
C ASN A 9 37.45 1.07 4.97
N GLY A 10 36.66 0.10 5.48
CA GLY A 10 36.18 0.21 6.86
C GLY A 10 35.02 1.17 7.09
N ASP A 11 34.32 1.54 6.05
CA ASP A 11 33.11 2.34 6.17
C ASP A 11 31.93 1.49 6.70
N VAL A 12 30.97 2.14 7.34
CA VAL A 12 29.70 1.50 7.69
C VAL A 12 28.98 1.09 6.39
N PRO A 13 28.57 -0.19 6.25
CA PRO A 13 27.90 -0.63 5.03
C PRO A 13 26.60 0.11 4.79
N THR A 14 26.39 0.54 3.56
CA THR A 14 25.13 1.09 3.08
C THR A 14 24.17 -0.04 2.68
N GLU A 15 22.90 0.29 2.40
CA GLU A 15 21.87 -0.69 2.04
C GLU A 15 22.19 -1.52 0.78
N ASP A 16 23.14 -1.08 -0.03
CA ASP A 16 23.58 -1.76 -1.26
C ASP A 16 24.50 -2.97 -1.04
N TYR A 17 24.91 -3.23 0.19
CA TYR A 17 25.87 -4.26 0.51
C TYR A 17 25.30 -5.29 1.49
N GLY A 18 25.55 -6.57 1.22
CA GLY A 18 25.22 -7.64 2.16
C GLY A 18 26.18 -7.65 3.35
N TYR A 19 25.66 -7.57 4.54
CA TYR A 19 26.43 -7.57 5.78
C TYR A 19 25.72 -8.36 6.88
N VAL A 20 26.46 -8.71 7.91
CA VAL A 20 25.90 -9.20 9.17
C VAL A 20 25.89 -8.05 10.14
N LYS A 21 24.73 -7.73 10.71
CA LYS A 21 24.55 -6.73 11.75
C LYS A 21 24.39 -7.41 13.10
N ILE A 22 25.23 -7.06 14.04
CA ILE A 22 25.21 -7.54 15.41
C ILE A 22 24.86 -6.36 16.30
N SER A 23 23.71 -6.39 16.96
CA SER A 23 23.32 -5.39 17.94
C SER A 23 23.72 -5.85 19.33
N VAL A 24 24.44 -5.02 20.06
CA VAL A 24 24.87 -5.30 21.44
C VAL A 24 23.78 -4.84 22.40
N LYS A 25 23.32 -5.77 23.24
CA LYS A 25 22.22 -5.54 24.21
C LYS A 25 22.70 -5.25 25.63
N LYS A 26 23.85 -5.76 25.98
CA LYS A 26 24.50 -5.58 27.28
C LYS A 26 25.99 -5.38 27.08
N ASP A 27 26.63 -4.71 28.02
CA ASP A 27 28.08 -4.65 28.07
C ASP A 27 28.68 -6.05 28.11
N CYS A 28 29.68 -6.29 27.30
CA CYS A 28 30.46 -7.53 27.34
C CYS A 28 31.93 -7.25 27.07
N THR A 29 32.79 -8.11 27.57
CA THR A 29 34.24 -7.92 27.47
C THR A 29 34.73 -8.16 26.05
N LYS A 30 34.09 -9.10 25.35
CA LYS A 30 34.54 -9.52 24.02
C LYS A 30 33.40 -10.13 23.18
N ILE A 31 33.40 -9.80 21.89
CA ILE A 31 32.67 -10.54 20.86
C ILE A 31 33.69 -11.16 19.91
N SER A 32 33.52 -12.44 19.60
CA SER A 32 34.36 -13.18 18.67
C SER A 32 33.54 -13.58 17.44
N ILE A 33 34.07 -13.33 16.25
CA ILE A 33 33.45 -13.66 14.98
C ILE A 33 34.39 -14.56 14.21
N ASP A 34 34.02 -15.84 14.09
CA ASP A 34 34.70 -16.83 13.27
C ASP A 34 34.03 -16.92 11.90
N TYR A 35 34.79 -16.79 10.84
CA TYR A 35 34.29 -16.91 9.47
C TYR A 35 35.35 -17.50 8.54
N TYR A 36 34.90 -17.98 7.39
CA TYR A 36 35.83 -18.43 6.40
C TYR A 36 35.37 -18.04 4.99
N ILE A 37 36.33 -17.71 4.13
CA ILE A 37 36.10 -17.28 2.76
C ILE A 37 36.52 -18.38 1.81
N GLU A 38 35.73 -18.61 0.77
CA GLU A 38 35.91 -19.76 -0.12
C GLU A 38 36.98 -19.58 -1.21
N SER A 39 37.33 -18.34 -1.52
CA SER A 39 38.21 -18.01 -2.63
C SER A 39 39.40 -17.15 -2.20
N THR A 40 40.57 -17.40 -2.77
CA THR A 40 41.74 -16.54 -2.57
C THR A 40 41.52 -15.17 -3.20
N GLY A 41 41.89 -14.10 -2.51
CA GLY A 41 41.76 -12.72 -2.96
C GLY A 41 40.44 -12.05 -2.57
N ASP A 42 39.57 -12.75 -1.86
CA ASP A 42 38.41 -12.12 -1.25
C ASP A 42 38.77 -11.47 0.10
N TYR A 43 38.05 -10.41 0.48
CA TYR A 43 38.35 -9.59 1.62
C TYR A 43 37.22 -9.61 2.63
N ALA A 44 37.58 -9.44 3.91
CA ALA A 44 36.65 -9.18 4.98
C ALA A 44 36.83 -7.79 5.55
N ASN A 45 35.73 -7.18 5.93
CA ASN A 45 35.68 -5.92 6.66
C ASN A 45 34.80 -6.08 7.89
N CYS A 46 35.25 -5.52 8.99
CA CYS A 46 34.49 -5.49 10.24
C CYS A 46 34.60 -4.13 10.88
N VAL A 47 33.50 -3.50 11.20
CA VAL A 47 33.46 -2.22 11.86
C VAL A 47 32.54 -2.27 13.08
N LYS A 48 32.93 -1.57 14.15
CA LYS A 48 32.09 -1.29 15.32
C LYS A 48 31.65 0.16 15.26
N VAL A 49 30.36 0.39 15.41
CA VAL A 49 29.77 1.72 15.57
C VAL A 49 29.28 1.82 17.01
N SER A 50 29.91 2.69 17.77
CA SER A 50 29.53 2.95 19.15
C SER A 50 28.21 3.73 19.21
N LYS A 51 27.55 3.70 20.38
CA LYS A 51 26.25 4.36 20.57
C LYS A 51 26.27 5.87 20.26
N ASP A 52 27.42 6.52 20.41
CA ASP A 52 27.66 7.94 20.07
C ASP A 52 27.94 8.17 18.57
N GLY A 53 27.93 7.12 17.75
CA GLY A 53 28.21 7.18 16.33
C GLY A 53 29.70 7.03 15.95
N THR A 54 30.61 6.87 16.94
CA THR A 54 32.04 6.67 16.65
C THR A 54 32.25 5.34 15.93
N VAL A 55 32.95 5.38 14.79
CA VAL A 55 33.28 4.20 13.97
C VAL A 55 34.67 3.70 14.30
N THR A 56 34.79 2.45 14.72
CA THR A 56 36.06 1.77 14.93
C THR A 56 36.22 0.65 13.90
N VAL A 57 37.29 0.72 13.10
CA VAL A 57 37.61 -0.31 12.12
C VAL A 57 38.33 -1.45 12.82
N ILE A 58 37.72 -2.64 12.79
CA ILE A 58 38.29 -3.87 13.37
C ILE A 58 39.09 -4.62 12.31
N ALA A 59 38.55 -4.74 11.11
CA ALA A 59 39.25 -5.29 9.96
C ALA A 59 38.88 -4.49 8.70
N SER A 60 39.90 -4.14 7.92
CA SER A 60 39.73 -3.43 6.65
C SER A 60 40.44 -4.20 5.53
N ASN A 61 39.69 -4.61 4.52
CA ASN A 61 40.20 -5.35 3.37
C ASN A 61 41.15 -6.51 3.77
N LYS A 62 40.83 -7.18 4.90
CA LYS A 62 41.63 -8.26 5.41
C LYS A 62 41.57 -9.43 4.44
N ALA A 63 42.70 -9.71 3.81
CA ALA A 63 42.84 -10.86 2.95
C ALA A 63 42.70 -12.15 3.79
N VAL A 64 41.87 -13.07 3.36
CA VAL A 64 41.65 -14.35 4.02
C VAL A 64 42.17 -15.46 3.13
N THR A 65 42.97 -16.36 3.72
CA THR A 65 43.46 -17.50 3.02
C THR A 65 42.32 -18.47 2.70
N ASN A 66 42.31 -18.99 1.47
CA ASN A 66 41.26 -19.88 1.02
C ASN A 66 41.05 -21.05 1.98
N LYS A 67 39.81 -21.24 2.42
CA LYS A 67 39.38 -22.30 3.34
C LYS A 67 40.08 -22.33 4.72
N VAL A 68 40.70 -21.25 5.13
CA VAL A 68 41.23 -21.10 6.47
C VAL A 68 40.24 -20.30 7.31
N LEU A 69 39.98 -20.75 8.53
CA LEU A 69 39.13 -20.04 9.47
C LEU A 69 39.82 -18.74 9.90
N ALA A 70 39.15 -17.63 9.69
CA ALA A 70 39.53 -16.32 10.22
C ALA A 70 38.74 -16.00 11.47
N ASN A 71 39.34 -15.22 12.36
CA ASN A 71 38.70 -14.75 13.59
C ASN A 71 38.90 -13.24 13.73
N GLU A 72 37.82 -12.54 14.14
CA GLU A 72 37.87 -11.17 14.60
C GLU A 72 37.44 -11.12 16.06
N GLU A 73 38.30 -10.56 16.91
CA GLU A 73 37.98 -10.28 18.31
C GLU A 73 37.72 -8.80 18.51
N ILE A 74 36.57 -8.46 19.06
CA ILE A 74 36.14 -7.10 19.31
C ILE A 74 35.99 -6.94 20.82
N THR A 75 36.82 -6.07 21.37
CA THR A 75 36.86 -5.79 22.81
C THR A 75 36.15 -4.46 23.15
N ASP A 76 35.96 -4.20 24.43
CA ASP A 76 35.31 -2.97 24.95
C ASP A 76 33.95 -2.70 24.31
N VAL A 77 33.10 -3.71 24.32
CA VAL A 77 31.81 -3.66 23.65
C VAL A 77 30.76 -3.22 24.66
N LYS A 78 30.01 -2.16 24.33
CA LYS A 78 29.00 -1.57 25.18
C LYS A 78 27.58 -1.80 24.66
N ALA A 79 26.63 -1.80 25.57
CA ALA A 79 25.22 -1.83 25.21
C ALA A 79 24.85 -0.65 24.29
N GLY A 80 24.26 -0.96 23.14
CA GLY A 80 23.94 0.01 22.10
C GLY A 80 24.95 0.10 20.96
N ASP A 81 26.13 -0.54 21.08
CA ASP A 81 27.06 -0.69 19.97
C ASP A 81 26.44 -1.56 18.86
N VAL A 82 26.87 -1.33 17.64
CA VAL A 82 26.49 -2.10 16.47
C VAL A 82 27.76 -2.54 15.74
N ILE A 83 27.85 -3.83 15.44
CA ILE A 83 28.98 -4.38 14.70
C ILE A 83 28.48 -4.82 13.34
N TYR A 84 29.21 -4.45 12.31
CA TYR A 84 28.95 -4.87 10.93
C TYR A 84 30.10 -5.71 10.44
N LEU A 85 29.80 -6.91 9.97
CA LEU A 85 30.72 -7.76 9.23
C LEU A 85 30.22 -7.87 7.80
N TYR A 86 31.03 -7.50 6.84
CA TYR A 86 30.78 -7.71 5.44
C TYR A 86 31.98 -8.33 4.77
N ALA A 87 31.73 -9.40 4.05
CA ALA A 87 32.78 -10.17 3.39
C ALA A 87 32.25 -10.75 2.08
N ASN A 88 33.07 -10.72 1.05
CA ASN A 88 32.75 -11.39 -0.19
C ASN A 88 32.83 -12.92 0.02
N LYS A 89 31.75 -13.61 -0.31
CA LYS A 89 31.64 -15.09 -0.24
C LYS A 89 31.95 -15.73 1.13
N ALA A 90 31.72 -15.02 2.23
CA ALA A 90 31.87 -15.61 3.57
C ALA A 90 30.94 -16.81 3.76
N LYS A 91 31.47 -17.89 4.30
CA LYS A 91 30.76 -19.10 4.71
C LYS A 91 31.08 -19.44 6.17
N ARG A 92 30.22 -20.24 6.81
CA ARG A 92 30.40 -20.75 8.17
C ARG A 92 30.67 -19.65 9.20
N LEU A 93 29.77 -18.71 9.27
CA LEU A 93 29.84 -17.66 10.27
C LEU A 93 29.44 -18.22 11.66
N LYS A 94 30.28 -18.05 12.64
CA LYS A 94 29.97 -18.29 14.06
C LYS A 94 30.25 -17.01 14.84
N ILE A 95 29.27 -16.55 15.59
CA ILE A 95 29.40 -15.36 16.43
C ILE A 95 29.21 -15.81 17.88
N THR A 96 30.15 -15.44 18.72
CA THR A 96 30.15 -15.73 20.15
C THR A 96 30.25 -14.44 20.92
N GLY A 97 29.34 -14.19 21.81
CA GLY A 97 29.29 -12.93 22.57
C GLY A 97 28.36 -13.00 23.77
N GLU A 98 28.35 -14.13 24.47
CA GLU A 98 27.47 -14.35 25.64
C GLU A 98 26.00 -14.01 25.29
N ASP A 99 25.15 -13.78 26.30
CA ASP A 99 23.77 -13.32 26.12
C ASP A 99 23.66 -11.82 25.78
N ALA A 100 24.77 -11.21 25.39
CA ALA A 100 24.87 -9.76 25.18
C ALA A 100 24.51 -9.32 23.76
N ILE A 101 24.40 -10.24 22.82
CA ILE A 101 24.24 -9.88 21.40
C ILE A 101 22.90 -10.37 20.80
N LYS A 102 22.41 -9.60 19.82
CA LYS A 102 21.35 -10.04 18.91
C LYS A 102 21.87 -9.93 17.48
N VAL A 103 21.93 -11.03 16.79
CA VAL A 103 22.21 -11.04 15.35
C VAL A 103 20.90 -10.75 14.61
N THR A 104 20.84 -9.64 13.88
CA THR A 104 19.64 -9.18 13.18
C THR A 104 19.63 -9.52 11.69
N GLY A 105 20.41 -10.48 11.27
CA GLY A 105 20.34 -11.05 9.93
C GLY A 105 21.71 -11.12 9.23
N ALA A 106 21.86 -12.15 8.40
CA ALA A 106 22.80 -12.15 7.30
C ALA A 106 22.02 -11.64 6.08
N PHE A 107 22.35 -10.46 5.58
CA PHE A 107 21.74 -9.96 4.36
C PHE A 107 22.39 -10.63 3.16
N LYS A 108 21.59 -11.38 2.42
CA LYS A 108 21.98 -11.92 1.14
C LYS A 108 21.72 -10.83 0.10
N TYR A 109 22.79 -10.25 -0.46
CA TYR A 109 22.61 -9.35 -1.60
C TYR A 109 22.19 -10.16 -2.83
N ILE A 110 21.05 -9.82 -3.40
CA ILE A 110 20.64 -10.29 -4.72
C ILE A 110 20.17 -9.05 -5.46
N ALA A 111 20.86 -8.72 -6.55
CA ALA A 111 20.47 -7.58 -7.38
C ALA A 111 19.03 -7.71 -7.85
N ALA A 112 18.31 -6.60 -7.86
CA ALA A 112 16.98 -6.52 -8.44
C ALA A 112 16.98 -7.02 -9.89
N PRO A 113 15.91 -7.65 -10.38
CA PRO A 113 15.77 -7.93 -11.79
C PRO A 113 15.59 -6.62 -12.55
N ASP A 114 16.18 -6.54 -13.73
CA ASP A 114 16.14 -5.32 -14.53
C ASP A 114 14.73 -5.05 -15.07
N ALA A 115 14.11 -3.96 -14.59
CA ALA A 115 12.80 -3.49 -15.03
C ALA A 115 12.89 -2.32 -16.04
N THR A 116 14.09 -1.82 -16.34
CA THR A 116 14.25 -0.58 -17.12
C THR A 116 13.73 -0.67 -18.56
N LYS A 117 13.62 -1.88 -19.09
CA LYS A 117 13.10 -2.15 -20.45
C LYS A 117 11.64 -2.56 -20.46
N SER A 118 11.00 -2.70 -19.29
CA SER A 118 9.61 -3.12 -19.24
C SER A 118 8.68 -2.13 -19.93
N VAL A 119 7.71 -2.68 -20.65
CA VAL A 119 6.61 -1.92 -21.27
C VAL A 119 5.35 -2.23 -20.50
N VAL A 120 4.72 -1.19 -19.94
CA VAL A 120 3.46 -1.29 -19.21
C VAL A 120 2.37 -0.57 -19.98
N THR A 121 1.28 -1.27 -20.28
CA THR A 121 0.08 -0.68 -20.87
C THR A 121 -1.11 -0.95 -19.96
N ALA A 122 -2.01 0.01 -19.85
CA ALA A 122 -3.22 -0.12 -19.07
C ALA A 122 -4.43 0.25 -19.94
N THR A 123 -5.50 -0.54 -19.86
CA THR A 123 -6.70 -0.37 -20.69
C THR A 123 -7.94 -0.55 -19.82
N ASN A 124 -8.87 0.41 -19.90
CA ASN A 124 -10.19 0.26 -19.26
C ASN A 124 -10.99 -0.85 -19.94
N SER A 125 -11.71 -1.63 -19.15
CA SER A 125 -12.71 -2.54 -19.68
C SER A 125 -13.85 -1.76 -20.36
N ALA A 126 -14.30 -2.23 -21.51
CA ALA A 126 -15.45 -1.66 -22.20
C ALA A 126 -16.79 -2.00 -21.52
N GLU A 127 -16.81 -3.08 -20.72
CA GLU A 127 -18.04 -3.59 -20.06
C GLU A 127 -18.18 -3.07 -18.62
N ASP A 128 -17.05 -2.83 -17.94
CA ASP A 128 -17.01 -2.40 -16.54
C ASP A 128 -15.94 -1.33 -16.36
N ALA A 129 -16.37 -0.08 -16.24
CA ALA A 129 -15.46 1.07 -16.08
C ALA A 129 -14.60 1.00 -14.81
N THR A 130 -14.94 0.15 -13.84
CA THR A 130 -14.12 -0.09 -12.64
C THR A 130 -12.93 -1.01 -12.90
N LYS A 131 -12.92 -1.75 -14.01
CA LYS A 131 -11.91 -2.74 -14.36
C LYS A 131 -10.87 -2.18 -15.30
N VAL A 132 -9.62 -2.45 -14.98
CA VAL A 132 -8.46 -2.08 -15.80
C VAL A 132 -7.58 -3.29 -16.00
N THR A 133 -7.32 -3.64 -17.25
CA THR A 133 -6.33 -4.66 -17.61
C THR A 133 -4.98 -3.98 -17.75
N VAL A 134 -4.00 -4.45 -16.99
CA VAL A 134 -2.61 -3.97 -17.03
C VAL A 134 -1.72 -5.07 -17.61
N ASP A 135 -1.21 -4.84 -18.81
CA ASP A 135 -0.28 -5.74 -19.48
C ASP A 135 1.16 -5.25 -19.28
N VAL A 136 1.99 -6.15 -18.79
CA VAL A 136 3.43 -5.92 -18.61
C VAL A 136 4.20 -6.84 -19.54
N LYS A 137 5.15 -6.28 -20.30
CA LYS A 137 5.98 -6.98 -21.28
C LYS A 137 7.45 -6.57 -21.14
N ASP A 138 8.31 -7.30 -21.83
CA ASP A 138 9.75 -7.07 -21.93
C ASP A 138 10.49 -7.03 -20.59
N LEU A 139 10.01 -7.84 -19.64
CA LEU A 139 10.71 -8.07 -18.38
C LEU A 139 11.97 -8.91 -18.61
N ALA A 140 13.03 -8.63 -17.87
CA ALA A 140 14.17 -9.52 -17.81
C ALA A 140 13.80 -10.82 -17.09
N VAL A 141 14.30 -11.95 -17.57
CA VAL A 141 14.05 -13.25 -16.93
C VAL A 141 14.61 -13.26 -15.52
N ASN A 142 13.75 -13.57 -14.54
CA ASN A 142 14.16 -13.69 -13.15
C ASN A 142 14.67 -15.11 -12.85
N GLU A 143 15.99 -15.35 -13.00
CA GLU A 143 16.61 -16.62 -12.67
C GLU A 143 17.05 -16.74 -11.21
N LYS A 144 16.85 -15.68 -10.39
CA LYS A 144 17.46 -15.57 -9.06
C LYS A 144 16.60 -16.15 -7.93
N GLY A 145 15.42 -16.68 -8.27
CA GLY A 145 14.52 -17.33 -7.33
C GLY A 145 13.51 -16.38 -6.65
N PRO A 146 12.73 -16.89 -5.70
CA PRO A 146 11.56 -16.19 -5.15
C PRO A 146 11.90 -14.97 -4.25
N ASP A 147 13.15 -14.85 -3.80
CA ASP A 147 13.60 -13.70 -3.00
C ASP A 147 13.69 -12.40 -3.83
N VAL A 148 13.55 -12.50 -5.14
CA VAL A 148 13.70 -11.42 -6.11
C VAL A 148 12.47 -11.43 -6.99
N TYR A 149 11.81 -10.29 -7.14
CA TYR A 149 10.53 -10.22 -7.83
C TYR A 149 10.32 -8.88 -8.53
N TYR A 150 9.29 -8.82 -9.35
CA TYR A 150 8.77 -7.58 -9.87
C TYR A 150 7.55 -7.15 -9.08
N LEU A 151 7.48 -5.86 -8.78
CA LEU A 151 6.38 -5.19 -8.09
C LEU A 151 5.66 -4.30 -9.08
N LEU A 152 4.36 -4.51 -9.25
CA LEU A 152 3.50 -3.59 -10.00
C LEU A 152 3.01 -2.51 -9.04
N GLN A 153 3.30 -1.27 -9.37
CA GLN A 153 2.87 -0.08 -8.63
C GLN A 153 1.82 0.68 -9.41
N ARG A 154 0.86 1.24 -8.68
CA ARG A 154 -0.19 2.13 -9.18
C ARG A 154 -0.07 3.49 -8.51
N ALA A 155 0.01 4.56 -9.28
CA ALA A 155 -0.05 5.94 -8.80
C ALA A 155 -1.28 6.64 -9.35
N LYS A 156 -1.93 7.48 -8.54
CA LYS A 156 -3.14 8.23 -8.90
C LYS A 156 -2.84 9.73 -8.94
N VAL A 157 -3.36 10.40 -9.96
CA VAL A 157 -3.51 11.86 -9.99
C VAL A 157 -4.99 12.22 -10.04
N ALA A 158 -5.33 13.50 -9.91
CA ALA A 158 -6.71 13.97 -10.02
C ALA A 158 -7.32 13.55 -11.37
N TYR A 159 -8.62 13.26 -11.39
CA TYR A 159 -9.33 12.88 -12.61
C TYR A 159 -9.19 13.95 -13.69
N GLY A 160 -8.81 13.55 -14.89
CA GLY A 160 -8.61 14.46 -16.03
C GLY A 160 -7.36 15.34 -15.93
N SER A 161 -6.50 15.13 -14.94
CA SER A 161 -5.25 15.88 -14.79
C SER A 161 -4.13 15.24 -15.60
N ASP A 162 -3.30 16.06 -16.23
CA ASP A 162 -2.06 15.67 -16.91
C ASP A 162 -0.83 15.72 -15.97
N ALA A 163 -1.05 15.84 -14.65
CA ALA A 163 0.04 15.90 -13.69
C ALA A 163 0.87 14.62 -13.70
N THR A 164 2.17 14.76 -13.54
CA THR A 164 3.06 13.61 -13.37
C THR A 164 2.74 12.90 -12.05
N PRO A 165 2.57 11.57 -12.05
CA PRO A 165 2.27 10.83 -10.84
C PRO A 165 3.43 10.87 -9.83
N ASP A 166 3.09 11.00 -8.54
CA ASP A 166 4.02 10.92 -7.43
C ASP A 166 4.21 9.45 -7.01
N TRP A 167 5.29 8.85 -7.46
CA TRP A 167 5.59 7.46 -7.20
C TRP A 167 5.98 7.16 -5.75
N THR A 168 6.27 8.17 -4.94
CA THR A 168 6.53 7.98 -3.49
C THR A 168 5.24 7.65 -2.73
N LYS A 169 4.08 7.94 -3.33
CA LYS A 169 2.75 7.66 -2.80
C LYS A 169 2.04 6.52 -3.55
N ALA A 170 2.77 5.81 -4.41
CA ALA A 170 2.20 4.72 -5.19
C ALA A 170 1.75 3.56 -4.31
N GLU A 171 0.66 2.93 -4.72
CA GLU A 171 0.17 1.70 -4.11
C GLU A 171 0.82 0.48 -4.79
N GLU A 172 1.18 -0.51 -3.98
CA GLU A 172 1.67 -1.80 -4.46
C GLU A 172 0.45 -2.69 -4.75
N VAL A 173 0.20 -2.97 -6.03
CA VAL A 173 -1.04 -3.66 -6.43
C VAL A 173 -0.83 -5.13 -6.76
N SER A 174 0.39 -5.53 -7.20
CA SER A 174 0.70 -6.91 -7.50
C SER A 174 2.19 -7.20 -7.43
N THR A 175 2.54 -8.45 -7.12
CA THR A 175 3.90 -8.97 -7.18
C THR A 175 3.99 -10.10 -8.20
N TYR A 176 5.07 -10.13 -8.97
CA TYR A 176 5.34 -11.16 -9.95
C TYR A 176 6.71 -11.82 -9.71
N THR A 177 6.69 -13.10 -9.39
CA THR A 177 7.89 -13.93 -9.12
C THR A 177 8.20 -14.91 -10.24
N GLY A 178 7.40 -14.92 -11.30
CA GLY A 178 7.53 -15.83 -12.42
C GLY A 178 8.79 -15.61 -13.26
N LYS A 179 9.07 -16.55 -14.15
CA LYS A 179 10.21 -16.50 -15.08
C LYS A 179 9.84 -15.97 -16.46
N GLU A 180 8.54 -15.84 -16.73
CA GLU A 180 8.06 -15.30 -18.00
C GLU A 180 8.44 -13.82 -18.12
N THR A 181 8.64 -13.38 -19.34
CA THR A 181 8.99 -11.98 -19.66
C THR A 181 7.79 -11.06 -19.72
N SER A 182 6.62 -11.56 -19.38
CA SER A 182 5.36 -10.81 -19.38
C SER A 182 4.36 -11.38 -18.38
N PHE A 183 3.44 -10.51 -17.94
CA PHE A 183 2.24 -10.91 -17.18
C PHE A 183 1.11 -9.90 -17.37
N THR A 184 -0.11 -10.33 -17.08
CA THR A 184 -1.29 -9.46 -17.06
C THR A 184 -1.86 -9.39 -15.65
N TYR A 185 -2.33 -8.21 -15.25
CA TYR A 185 -2.96 -7.96 -13.97
C TYR A 185 -4.31 -7.25 -14.18
N GLU A 186 -5.35 -7.75 -13.53
CA GLU A 186 -6.67 -7.12 -13.53
C GLU A 186 -6.83 -6.26 -12.27
N ASP A 187 -6.88 -4.95 -12.44
CA ASP A 187 -7.10 -4.00 -11.36
C ASP A 187 -8.56 -3.63 -11.22
N THR A 188 -8.95 -3.20 -10.02
CA THR A 188 -10.30 -2.70 -9.74
C THR A 188 -10.20 -1.33 -9.08
N LEU A 189 -10.71 -0.32 -9.77
CA LEU A 189 -10.70 1.06 -9.32
C LEU A 189 -11.96 1.38 -8.52
N SER A 190 -11.81 2.05 -7.40
CA SER A 190 -12.93 2.42 -6.52
C SER A 190 -13.07 3.93 -6.29
N LYS A 191 -12.05 4.70 -6.63
CA LYS A 191 -12.02 6.16 -6.45
C LYS A 191 -11.79 6.86 -7.78
N SER A 192 -12.42 8.01 -7.98
CA SER A 192 -12.16 8.84 -9.17
C SER A 192 -10.69 9.24 -9.25
N GLY A 193 -10.15 9.27 -10.45
CA GLY A 193 -8.77 9.65 -10.70
C GLY A 193 -8.27 9.21 -12.08
N THR A 194 -7.08 9.64 -12.43
CA THR A 194 -6.29 9.12 -13.54
C THR A 194 -5.15 8.29 -12.97
N TYR A 195 -5.06 7.04 -13.39
CA TYR A 195 -4.17 6.04 -12.82
C TYR A 195 -3.06 5.68 -13.79
N TYR A 196 -1.86 5.62 -13.26
CA TYR A 196 -0.64 5.22 -13.96
C TYR A 196 -0.05 3.99 -13.30
N TYR A 197 0.60 3.15 -14.10
CA TYR A 197 1.21 1.92 -13.62
C TYR A 197 2.68 1.87 -14.02
N ARG A 198 3.53 1.31 -13.17
CA ARG A 198 4.91 0.96 -13.48
C ARG A 198 5.32 -0.34 -12.80
N VAL A 199 6.35 -0.96 -13.31
CA VAL A 199 6.99 -2.13 -12.69
C VAL A 199 8.29 -1.70 -12.04
N VAL A 200 8.56 -2.26 -10.86
CA VAL A 200 9.81 -2.08 -10.14
C VAL A 200 10.40 -3.45 -9.84
N GLY A 201 11.64 -3.68 -10.23
CA GLY A 201 12.40 -4.87 -9.85
C GLY A 201 12.85 -4.72 -8.39
N LYS A 202 12.58 -5.71 -7.57
CA LYS A 202 12.95 -5.79 -6.15
C LYS A 202 14.00 -6.86 -5.95
N GLY A 203 15.12 -6.49 -5.37
CA GLY A 203 16.19 -7.38 -4.95
C GLY A 203 16.25 -7.57 -3.45
N VAL A 204 17.28 -8.25 -2.99
CA VAL A 204 17.56 -8.39 -1.55
C VAL A 204 18.77 -7.51 -1.21
N ALA A 205 18.58 -6.56 -0.32
CA ALA A 205 19.62 -5.57 0.04
C ALA A 205 20.25 -4.89 -1.19
N ALA A 206 19.44 -4.59 -2.19
CA ALA A 206 19.83 -3.96 -3.44
C ALA A 206 18.90 -2.80 -3.74
N ASN A 207 19.38 -1.83 -4.52
CA ASN A 207 18.53 -0.78 -5.05
C ASN A 207 17.48 -1.36 -5.98
N ASP A 208 16.31 -0.76 -5.97
CA ASP A 208 15.23 -1.07 -6.88
C ASP A 208 15.64 -0.78 -8.34
N SER A 209 15.14 -1.59 -9.27
CA SER A 209 15.22 -1.33 -10.70
C SER A 209 13.88 -0.75 -11.16
N GLU A 210 13.83 0.55 -11.40
CA GLU A 210 12.60 1.21 -11.81
C GLU A 210 12.36 1.08 -13.32
N GLY A 211 11.18 0.59 -13.68
CA GLY A 211 10.70 0.55 -15.06
C GLY A 211 10.00 1.84 -15.48
N THR A 212 9.74 1.97 -16.76
CA THR A 212 8.98 3.07 -17.33
C THR A 212 7.51 2.96 -16.95
N ALA A 213 6.90 4.08 -16.54
CA ALA A 213 5.46 4.14 -16.30
C ALA A 213 4.68 4.08 -17.61
N THR A 214 3.37 3.76 -17.54
CA THR A 214 2.45 3.89 -18.66
C THR A 214 2.52 5.32 -19.23
N THR A 215 2.58 5.45 -20.55
CA THR A 215 2.65 6.75 -21.22
C THR A 215 1.33 7.52 -21.14
N ALA A 216 0.20 6.80 -21.07
CA ALA A 216 -1.12 7.35 -20.85
C ALA A 216 -1.73 6.77 -19.59
N GLY A 217 -2.36 7.62 -18.78
CA GLY A 217 -3.13 7.19 -17.63
C GLY A 217 -4.51 6.67 -18.04
N VAL A 218 -5.04 5.72 -17.27
CA VAL A 218 -6.44 5.29 -17.39
C VAL A 218 -7.29 6.08 -16.43
N SER A 219 -8.34 6.71 -16.94
CA SER A 219 -9.24 7.54 -16.13
C SER A 219 -10.45 6.74 -15.70
N TYR A 220 -10.77 6.84 -14.42
CA TYR A 220 -11.99 6.30 -13.82
C TYR A 220 -12.69 7.37 -13.02
N GLU A 221 -14.00 7.44 -13.17
CA GLU A 221 -14.85 8.32 -12.38
C GLU A 221 -15.89 7.50 -11.63
N ALA A 222 -15.78 7.52 -10.30
CA ALA A 222 -16.68 6.77 -9.42
C ALA A 222 -18.14 7.24 -9.57
N ASP A 223 -19.07 6.31 -9.42
CA ASP A 223 -20.50 6.61 -9.41
C ASP A 223 -20.94 7.14 -8.05
N VAL A 224 -22.00 7.96 -8.06
CA VAL A 224 -22.67 8.40 -6.82
C VAL A 224 -23.45 7.23 -6.24
N LYS A 225 -22.89 6.56 -5.25
CA LYS A 225 -23.57 5.48 -4.53
C LYS A 225 -24.19 6.02 -3.26
N VAL A 226 -25.51 6.02 -3.20
CA VAL A 226 -26.28 6.58 -2.08
C VAL A 226 -26.77 5.45 -1.19
N SER A 227 -26.55 5.58 0.12
CA SER A 227 -27.19 4.76 1.15
C SER A 227 -28.30 5.61 1.80
N VAL A 228 -29.51 5.05 1.98
CA VAL A 228 -30.63 5.78 2.56
C VAL A 228 -31.24 5.00 3.73
N THR A 229 -31.39 5.69 4.85
CA THR A 229 -32.05 5.13 6.05
C THR A 229 -33.34 5.92 6.33
N GLY A 230 -34.45 5.22 6.45
CA GLY A 230 -35.73 5.80 6.89
C GLY A 230 -35.86 5.78 8.40
N ASP A 231 -36.42 6.85 8.96
CA ASP A 231 -36.75 6.96 10.36
C ASP A 231 -38.18 7.61 10.48
N VAL A 232 -38.67 7.84 11.69
CA VAL A 232 -39.98 8.45 11.91
C VAL A 232 -39.99 9.87 11.34
N ASN A 233 -40.90 10.10 10.38
CA ASN A 233 -41.10 11.39 9.70
C ASN A 233 -39.85 11.99 9.02
N LYS A 234 -38.77 11.21 8.82
CA LYS A 234 -37.56 11.67 8.17
C LYS A 234 -36.83 10.53 7.45
N LEU A 235 -35.89 10.88 6.61
CA LEU A 235 -34.90 9.97 6.04
C LEU A 235 -33.53 10.66 6.03
N THR A 236 -32.46 9.83 6.07
CA THR A 236 -31.10 10.31 5.92
C THR A 236 -30.45 9.60 4.76
N ALA A 237 -29.93 10.37 3.81
CA ALA A 237 -29.11 9.90 2.70
C ALA A 237 -27.63 10.17 3.00
N THR A 238 -26.77 9.19 2.72
CA THR A 238 -25.32 9.31 2.87
C THR A 238 -24.62 8.80 1.62
N TRP A 239 -23.53 9.45 1.23
CA TRP A 239 -22.71 9.02 0.08
C TRP A 239 -21.27 9.50 0.24
N ALA A 240 -20.34 8.77 -0.37
CA ALA A 240 -18.94 9.18 -0.43
C ALA A 240 -18.75 10.34 -1.42
N ASP A 241 -17.82 11.25 -1.11
CA ASP A 241 -17.49 12.34 -2.01
C ASP A 241 -16.85 11.84 -3.31
N ILE A 242 -17.25 12.42 -4.43
CA ILE A 242 -16.59 12.27 -5.73
C ILE A 242 -15.64 13.45 -5.90
N GLU A 243 -14.35 13.17 -6.03
CA GLU A 243 -13.26 14.18 -6.08
C GLU A 243 -13.50 15.29 -7.12
N THR A 244 -14.26 14.98 -8.20
CA THR A 244 -14.58 15.94 -9.27
C THR A 244 -15.83 16.76 -9.01
N ALA A 245 -16.60 16.45 -7.97
CA ALA A 245 -17.84 17.17 -7.68
C ALA A 245 -17.57 18.54 -7.05
N THR A 246 -18.23 19.54 -7.58
CA THR A 246 -18.27 20.92 -7.03
C THR A 246 -19.47 21.14 -6.12
N SER A 247 -20.55 20.38 -6.33
CA SER A 247 -21.73 20.36 -5.47
C SER A 247 -22.53 19.08 -5.72
N TYR A 248 -23.53 18.82 -4.85
CA TYR A 248 -24.46 17.71 -5.05
C TYR A 248 -25.90 18.23 -5.01
N ASN A 249 -26.71 17.80 -5.98
CA ASN A 249 -28.13 18.02 -6.00
C ASN A 249 -28.86 16.79 -5.45
N VAL A 250 -29.56 16.96 -4.33
CA VAL A 250 -30.32 15.90 -3.66
C VAL A 250 -31.81 16.09 -3.98
N TYR A 251 -32.44 15.04 -4.46
CA TYR A 251 -33.87 14.99 -4.76
C TYR A 251 -34.53 13.99 -3.83
N VAL A 252 -35.56 14.43 -3.12
CA VAL A 252 -36.41 13.58 -2.26
C VAL A 252 -37.86 13.79 -2.68
N TYR A 253 -38.50 12.72 -3.15
CA TYR A 253 -39.86 12.78 -3.67
C TYR A 253 -40.60 11.48 -3.42
N LYS A 254 -41.96 11.51 -3.37
CA LYS A 254 -42.72 10.27 -3.21
C LYS A 254 -42.48 9.33 -4.38
N ASN A 255 -42.39 8.03 -4.11
CA ASN A 255 -42.13 7.06 -5.15
C ASN A 255 -43.22 6.95 -6.23
N THR A 256 -44.37 7.54 -6.01
CA THR A 256 -45.52 7.65 -6.95
C THR A 256 -45.41 8.88 -7.85
N GLU A 257 -44.44 9.75 -7.61
CA GLU A 257 -44.26 11.02 -8.32
C GLU A 257 -43.03 10.93 -9.23
N ALA A 258 -42.98 11.79 -10.25
CA ALA A 258 -41.77 11.94 -11.06
C ALA A 258 -40.69 12.71 -10.29
N CYS A 259 -39.41 12.45 -10.64
CA CYS A 259 -38.30 13.22 -10.08
C CYS A 259 -38.49 14.72 -10.41
N PRO A 260 -38.50 15.60 -9.41
CA PRO A 260 -38.67 17.04 -9.67
C PRO A 260 -37.46 17.59 -10.44
N SER A 261 -37.67 18.67 -11.19
CA SER A 261 -36.60 19.38 -11.90
C SER A 261 -35.75 20.23 -10.98
N THR A 262 -36.26 20.60 -9.81
CA THR A 262 -35.55 21.39 -8.79
C THR A 262 -35.12 20.46 -7.66
N PRO A 263 -33.86 20.48 -7.23
CA PRO A 263 -33.39 19.66 -6.11
C PRO A 263 -34.06 20.09 -4.80
N THR A 264 -34.32 19.14 -3.93
CA THR A 264 -34.78 19.38 -2.55
C THR A 264 -33.72 20.11 -1.75
N LYS A 265 -32.46 19.83 -2.00
CA LYS A 265 -31.28 20.44 -1.37
C LYS A 265 -30.10 20.40 -2.36
N THR A 266 -29.32 21.48 -2.38
CA THR A 266 -28.00 21.49 -2.97
C THR A 266 -26.98 21.55 -1.84
N ILE A 267 -26.04 20.58 -1.82
CA ILE A 267 -24.87 20.58 -0.93
C ILE A 267 -23.78 21.38 -1.63
N SER A 268 -23.36 22.48 -1.04
CA SER A 268 -22.37 23.39 -1.64
C SER A 268 -20.93 22.91 -1.47
N THR A 269 -20.01 23.56 -2.16
CA THR A 269 -18.57 23.32 -2.03
C THR A 269 -18.09 23.47 -0.58
N GLU A 270 -18.62 24.48 0.14
CA GLU A 270 -18.28 24.74 1.54
C GLU A 270 -18.78 23.62 2.46
N GLU A 271 -20.01 23.13 2.22
CA GLU A 271 -20.56 22.01 2.97
C GLU A 271 -19.76 20.73 2.70
N ILE A 272 -19.37 20.46 1.44
CA ILE A 272 -18.50 19.34 1.08
C ILE A 272 -17.16 19.45 1.84
N ALA A 273 -16.55 20.63 1.87
CA ALA A 273 -15.28 20.84 2.58
C ALA A 273 -15.40 20.53 4.07
N ALA A 274 -16.52 20.90 4.71
CA ALA A 274 -16.77 20.59 6.12
C ALA A 274 -16.87 19.08 6.38
N PHE A 275 -17.52 18.29 5.50
CA PHE A 275 -17.55 16.84 5.60
C PHE A 275 -16.16 16.21 5.43
N LYS A 276 -15.35 16.73 4.49
CA LYS A 276 -13.96 16.29 4.29
C LYS A 276 -13.09 16.55 5.52
N GLU A 277 -13.22 17.72 6.14
CA GLU A 277 -12.50 18.07 7.37
C GLU A 277 -12.90 17.14 8.53
N ALA A 278 -14.20 16.86 8.65
CA ALA A 278 -14.73 15.92 9.65
C ALA A 278 -14.37 14.45 9.34
N LYS A 279 -13.84 14.14 8.15
CA LYS A 279 -13.56 12.77 7.66
C LYS A 279 -14.80 11.87 7.68
N THR A 280 -15.95 12.42 7.34
CA THR A 280 -17.23 11.70 7.25
C THR A 280 -17.75 11.70 5.82
N ASP A 281 -18.63 10.74 5.51
CA ASP A 281 -19.42 10.78 4.30
C ASP A 281 -20.33 12.01 4.27
N ILE A 282 -20.64 12.49 3.07
CA ILE A 282 -21.61 13.56 2.88
C ILE A 282 -22.97 13.02 3.24
N SER A 283 -23.78 13.82 3.95
CA SER A 283 -25.11 13.43 4.37
C SER A 283 -26.13 14.55 4.24
N TYR A 284 -27.37 14.15 4.02
CA TYR A 284 -28.52 15.03 4.04
C TYR A 284 -29.72 14.34 4.72
N THR A 285 -30.35 15.03 5.67
CA THR A 285 -31.58 14.56 6.33
C THR A 285 -32.75 15.38 5.83
N ALA A 286 -33.74 14.73 5.23
CA ALA A 286 -35.02 15.30 4.90
C ALA A 286 -36.00 15.05 6.04
N GLU A 287 -36.63 16.10 6.56
CA GLU A 287 -37.56 16.06 7.67
C GLU A 287 -38.98 16.40 7.21
N GLY A 288 -39.97 16.17 8.09
CA GLY A 288 -41.39 16.48 7.82
C GLY A 288 -42.04 15.58 6.78
N LEU A 289 -41.48 14.40 6.56
CA LEU A 289 -41.99 13.42 5.60
C LEU A 289 -43.20 12.67 6.18
N THR A 290 -44.08 12.21 5.30
CA THR A 290 -45.28 11.46 5.71
C THR A 290 -44.87 10.03 6.13
N ALA A 291 -45.22 9.65 7.34
CA ALA A 291 -45.04 8.33 7.90
C ALA A 291 -45.69 7.24 7.03
N GLY A 292 -45.07 6.08 6.91
CA GLY A 292 -45.54 4.94 6.13
C GLY A 292 -45.42 5.09 4.62
N VAL A 293 -45.06 6.27 4.11
CA VAL A 293 -44.91 6.54 2.68
C VAL A 293 -43.52 6.14 2.18
N LYS A 294 -43.44 5.61 0.98
CA LYS A 294 -42.16 5.35 0.28
C LYS A 294 -41.71 6.62 -0.45
N TYR A 295 -40.45 6.97 -0.27
CA TYR A 295 -39.78 8.06 -0.97
C TYR A 295 -38.64 7.55 -1.82
N ASN A 296 -38.46 8.17 -2.96
CA ASN A 296 -37.28 8.05 -3.79
C ASN A 296 -36.25 9.11 -3.39
N VAL A 297 -35.02 8.72 -3.30
CA VAL A 297 -33.88 9.61 -3.11
C VAL A 297 -32.93 9.44 -4.29
N LYS A 298 -32.54 10.53 -4.91
CA LYS A 298 -31.54 10.60 -5.97
C LYS A 298 -30.53 11.68 -5.62
N VAL A 299 -29.26 11.40 -5.85
CA VAL A 299 -28.18 12.37 -5.66
C VAL A 299 -27.38 12.48 -6.96
N ASP A 300 -27.32 13.68 -7.50
CA ASP A 300 -26.56 13.99 -8.69
C ASP A 300 -25.31 14.78 -8.31
N ALA A 301 -24.12 14.36 -8.77
CA ALA A 301 -22.89 15.13 -8.64
C ALA A 301 -22.81 16.19 -9.73
N VAL A 302 -22.70 17.44 -9.35
CA VAL A 302 -22.43 18.56 -10.27
C VAL A 302 -20.94 18.75 -10.40
N ARG A 303 -20.44 18.80 -11.63
CA ARG A 303 -19.02 18.86 -11.95
C ARG A 303 -18.79 19.91 -13.04
N GLU A 304 -17.56 20.33 -13.24
CA GLU A 304 -17.19 21.18 -14.37
C GLU A 304 -17.55 20.52 -15.70
N ALA A 305 -17.34 19.21 -15.83
CA ALA A 305 -17.67 18.42 -17.01
C ALA A 305 -19.18 18.12 -17.20
N GLY A 306 -20.06 18.64 -16.35
CA GLY A 306 -21.50 18.40 -16.35
C GLY A 306 -21.99 17.56 -15.18
N VAL A 307 -23.27 17.21 -15.19
CA VAL A 307 -23.92 16.47 -14.10
C VAL A 307 -23.75 14.97 -14.29
N LYS A 308 -23.27 14.29 -13.24
CA LYS A 308 -23.28 12.82 -13.14
C LYS A 308 -24.44 12.38 -12.26
N SER A 309 -25.44 11.77 -12.86
CA SER A 309 -26.63 11.30 -12.17
C SER A 309 -26.34 10.03 -11.36
N GLY A 310 -26.75 10.03 -10.10
CA GLY A 310 -26.75 8.83 -9.28
C GLY A 310 -28.00 7.97 -9.50
N GLU A 311 -27.96 6.77 -8.96
CA GLU A 311 -29.11 5.85 -8.96
C GLU A 311 -30.21 6.34 -8.01
N VAL A 312 -31.45 5.92 -8.28
CA VAL A 312 -32.59 6.18 -7.42
C VAL A 312 -32.71 5.10 -6.37
N VAL A 313 -32.65 5.48 -5.10
CA VAL A 313 -32.88 4.59 -3.96
C VAL A 313 -34.23 4.84 -3.36
N THR A 314 -35.06 3.78 -3.20
CA THR A 314 -36.37 3.88 -2.57
C THR A 314 -36.31 3.43 -1.11
N VAL A 315 -36.83 4.27 -0.20
CA VAL A 315 -36.91 3.95 1.23
C VAL A 315 -38.30 4.23 1.76
N ARG A 316 -38.74 3.49 2.76
CA ARG A 316 -39.98 3.76 3.49
C ARG A 316 -39.68 4.60 4.73
N VAL A 317 -40.37 5.70 4.91
CA VAL A 317 -40.38 6.48 6.16
C VAL A 317 -41.15 5.71 7.22
N LEU A 318 -40.56 5.53 8.39
CA LEU A 318 -41.18 4.74 9.45
C LEU A 318 -42.40 5.45 10.05
N GLU A 319 -43.34 4.65 10.52
CA GLU A 319 -44.45 5.10 11.31
C GLU A 319 -44.02 5.17 12.77
N ASP A 320 -44.53 6.16 13.48
CA ASP A 320 -44.40 6.21 14.93
C ASP A 320 -45.24 5.07 15.54
N ILE A 321 -44.62 4.26 16.37
CA ILE A 321 -45.36 3.22 17.07
C ILE A 321 -46.06 3.87 18.25
N ASP A 322 -47.38 4.00 18.17
CA ASP A 322 -48.20 4.45 19.29
C ASP A 322 -48.14 3.43 20.45
N THR A 323 -47.13 3.63 21.31
CA THR A 323 -46.92 2.76 22.46
C THR A 323 -48.04 2.84 23.51
N SER A 324 -49.01 3.82 23.35
CA SER A 324 -50.17 3.93 24.23
C SER A 324 -51.23 2.87 23.90
N LYS A 325 -51.21 2.26 22.72
CA LYS A 325 -52.07 1.14 22.35
C LYS A 325 -51.48 -0.16 22.83
N ALA A 326 -52.11 -0.75 23.86
CA ALA A 326 -51.73 -2.08 24.33
C ALA A 326 -51.79 -3.10 23.16
N ILE A 327 -50.68 -3.72 22.80
CA ILE A 327 -50.66 -4.81 21.84
C ILE A 327 -51.24 -6.03 22.55
N THR A 328 -52.55 -6.21 22.44
CA THR A 328 -53.21 -7.44 22.92
C THR A 328 -53.08 -8.51 21.88
N GLY A 329 -52.44 -9.64 22.22
CA GLY A 329 -52.40 -10.81 21.38
C GLY A 329 -51.07 -11.14 20.69
N MET A 330 -49.94 -10.53 21.10
CA MET A 330 -48.64 -10.92 20.61
C MET A 330 -48.26 -12.31 21.12
N LYS A 331 -48.30 -13.32 20.25
CA LYS A 331 -47.69 -14.61 20.49
C LYS A 331 -46.26 -14.55 20.00
N LEU A 332 -45.31 -14.66 20.93
CA LEU A 332 -43.92 -14.95 20.58
C LEU A 332 -43.91 -16.36 19.91
N VAL A 333 -43.79 -16.37 18.60
CA VAL A 333 -43.45 -17.61 17.87
C VAL A 333 -41.93 -17.70 17.94
N ASN A 334 -41.42 -18.61 18.78
CA ASN A 334 -40.02 -19.00 18.74
C ASN A 334 -39.77 -19.61 17.35
N GLN A 335 -39.17 -18.82 16.45
CA GLN A 335 -38.56 -19.40 15.27
C GLN A 335 -37.24 -20.02 15.71
N GLU A 336 -37.23 -21.31 15.97
CA GLU A 336 -35.98 -22.07 16.02
C GLU A 336 -35.34 -21.96 14.64
N SER A 337 -34.22 -21.19 14.58
CA SER A 337 -33.36 -21.22 13.41
C SER A 337 -32.62 -22.57 13.43
N THR A 338 -33.06 -23.48 12.59
CA THR A 338 -32.24 -24.63 12.19
C THR A 338 -31.08 -24.10 11.34
N LEU A 339 -29.87 -24.23 11.87
CA LEU A 339 -28.59 -24.10 11.15
C LEU A 339 -28.45 -25.19 10.12
#